data_9bd8772384545b858e3d587fba9b0134
#
_entry.id   9bd8772384545b858e3d587fba9b0134
#
_cell.length_a   1.000
_cell.length_b   1.000
_cell.length_c   1.000
_cell.angle_alpha   90.00
_cell.angle_beta   90.00
_cell.angle_gamma   90.00
#
_symmetry.space_group_name_H-M   'P 1'
#
loop_
_entity.id
_entity.type
_entity.pdbx_description
1 polymer ?
#
loop_
_entity_poly.entity_id
_entity_poly.type
_entity_poly.pdbx_seq_one_letter_code
_entity_poly.pdbx_strand_id
1 'polypeptide(L)'
;MASNVSSSNFAQVVPKVSVATGSGFSLVGLVLTKNSDFPLTPLSFNSASAVKEYAGSLSAEFDFASKYYAANDGKTRIPSNILICGYNLAAQAGWVRGGALSAKLSDLQTITDGVLTIDFGGSNVTLSSLDFSAQTSLSGVAGVLQTALRAAGNTGNFTGATVSYSSQANGFIIKSGANDATGAVGYAVTALSAGTDLKDILMLAESDGALISPVQTSAKTLNSFMDGIVNQTQAWFSFVKLWELSDASDDIAENLDFAAWCGQQGVRYAFFEHDMQAAALNINSTSDFGSLLKAAGTYGTVANFGKVGLCAFAMGTVAATNYQIANGRITVAFKTQGGQEITCSNDTDYDALTSKGYNSYVRDGSAANVFFGYQRGVISGPYGFIDAYANHVWLNDQMQVALRSLLGASNALPYNNFGYGQILNAIKPCIDTALNAGVINTGIKLDDTQIAAIASETGLELNDVENTLFQNGWLFQAKDPTSAVRAQRGTPECRFYYCDGGAIQKIELISTAVR
;
A
#
# COMPACT_ATOMS: atom_id res chain seq x y z
N MET A 1 -17.55 -4.12 21.43
CA MET A 1 -16.44 -3.35 20.82
C MET A 1 -16.76 -1.88 21.05
N ALA A 2 -15.89 -1.15 21.71
CA ALA A 2 -16.09 0.28 21.92
C ALA A 2 -15.86 1.00 20.58
N SER A 3 -16.90 1.63 20.04
CA SER A 3 -16.79 2.49 18.88
C SER A 3 -16.11 3.78 19.29
N ASN A 4 -14.91 4.03 18.81
CA ASN A 4 -14.23 5.30 19.02
C ASN A 4 -14.82 6.39 18.11
N VAL A 5 -14.97 7.59 18.66
CA VAL A 5 -15.34 8.78 17.86
C VAL A 5 -14.24 9.05 16.84
N SER A 6 -14.59 9.26 15.58
CA SER A 6 -13.63 9.50 14.51
C SER A 6 -12.78 10.74 14.82
N SER A 7 -11.47 10.62 14.69
CA SER A 7 -10.53 11.75 14.83
C SER A 7 -10.78 12.87 13.82
N SER A 8 -11.46 12.58 12.70
CA SER A 8 -11.90 13.58 11.71
C SER A 8 -12.90 14.58 12.28
N ASN A 9 -13.59 14.24 13.39
CA ASN A 9 -14.46 15.19 14.09
C ASN A 9 -13.69 16.22 14.93
N PHE A 10 -12.39 16.03 15.11
CA PHE A 10 -11.54 16.90 15.94
C PHE A 10 -10.43 17.60 15.15
N ALA A 11 -9.88 16.95 14.14
CA ALA A 11 -8.91 17.53 13.22
C ALA A 11 -9.05 16.87 11.85
N GLN A 12 -9.56 17.62 10.90
CA GLN A 12 -9.69 17.18 9.52
C GLN A 12 -8.57 17.79 8.69
N VAL A 13 -7.54 16.99 8.47
CA VAL A 13 -6.67 17.11 7.29
C VAL A 13 -7.03 15.89 6.47
N VAL A 14 -7.60 16.06 5.29
CA VAL A 14 -7.80 14.95 4.37
C VAL A 14 -6.41 14.67 3.79
N PRO A 15 -5.86 13.50 4.04
CA PRO A 15 -6.39 12.15 4.25
C PRO A 15 -6.38 11.66 5.71
N LYS A 16 -7.09 10.56 5.98
CA LYS A 16 -7.28 9.92 7.29
C LYS A 16 -5.99 9.22 7.77
N VAL A 17 -5.70 9.27 9.07
CA VAL A 17 -4.47 8.75 9.68
C VAL A 17 -4.72 7.60 10.63
N SER A 18 -3.81 6.64 10.66
CA SER A 18 -3.73 5.59 11.68
C SER A 18 -2.91 6.05 12.90
N VAL A 19 -3.15 5.40 14.04
CA VAL A 19 -2.57 5.70 15.35
C VAL A 19 -1.04 5.61 15.29
N ALA A 20 -0.37 6.70 15.69
CA ALA A 20 1.08 6.78 15.75
C ALA A 20 1.61 6.08 17.01
N THR A 21 2.35 5.01 16.83
CA THR A 21 3.47 4.67 17.68
C THR A 21 4.72 5.17 16.97
N GLY A 22 5.22 6.32 17.35
CA GLY A 22 6.58 6.86 17.21
C GLY A 22 7.46 6.64 15.96
N SER A 23 6.98 6.03 14.88
CA SER A 23 7.70 5.94 13.61
C SER A 23 6.98 6.76 12.55
N GLY A 24 7.68 7.69 11.90
CA GLY A 24 7.11 8.53 10.84
C GLY A 24 6.47 7.67 9.74
N PHE A 25 5.41 8.20 9.11
CA PHE A 25 4.72 7.56 7.99
C PHE A 25 5.71 7.18 6.89
N SER A 26 5.76 5.90 6.56
CA SER A 26 6.54 5.37 5.44
C SER A 26 5.62 5.14 4.24
N LEU A 27 6.12 5.44 3.03
CA LEU A 27 5.40 5.28 1.77
C LEU A 27 5.36 3.79 1.34
N VAL A 28 4.87 2.93 2.23
CA VAL A 28 4.83 1.47 2.08
C VAL A 28 3.91 1.05 0.93
N GLY A 29 4.30 0.01 0.21
CA GLY A 29 3.49 -0.62 -0.83
C GLY A 29 2.56 -1.71 -0.28
N LEU A 30 1.34 -1.78 -0.80
CA LEU A 30 0.38 -2.88 -0.63
C LEU A 30 0.28 -3.67 -1.93
N VAL A 31 0.42 -4.97 -1.83
CA VAL A 31 0.28 -5.91 -2.95
C VAL A 31 -0.97 -6.74 -2.76
N LEU A 32 -1.83 -6.77 -3.76
CA LEU A 32 -2.99 -7.64 -3.82
C LEU A 32 -2.65 -8.88 -4.64
N THR A 33 -2.99 -10.06 -4.12
CA THR A 33 -2.74 -11.34 -4.80
C THR A 33 -3.96 -12.24 -4.79
N LYS A 34 -4.16 -13.00 -5.86
CA LYS A 34 -5.17 -14.09 -5.93
C LYS A 34 -4.65 -15.42 -5.35
N ASN A 35 -3.43 -15.43 -4.82
CA ASN A 35 -2.88 -16.60 -4.15
C ASN A 35 -3.67 -16.89 -2.86
N SER A 36 -4.32 -18.05 -2.83
CA SER A 36 -5.18 -18.49 -1.71
C SER A 36 -4.44 -18.72 -0.39
N ASP A 37 -3.12 -18.79 -0.42
CA ASP A 37 -2.28 -18.97 0.77
C ASP A 37 -2.09 -17.66 1.56
N PHE A 38 -2.50 -16.53 0.97
CA PHE A 38 -2.54 -15.25 1.65
C PHE A 38 -3.92 -14.97 2.24
N PRO A 39 -3.99 -14.53 3.52
CA PRO A 39 -5.26 -14.16 4.14
C PRO A 39 -5.83 -12.88 3.52
N LEU A 40 -7.15 -12.68 3.69
CA LEU A 40 -7.82 -11.42 3.31
C LEU A 40 -7.49 -10.23 4.25
N THR A 41 -6.43 -10.39 5.03
CA THR A 41 -5.88 -9.37 5.94
C THR A 41 -4.44 -9.09 5.52
N PRO A 42 -4.02 -7.81 5.43
CA PRO A 42 -2.65 -7.48 5.03
C PRO A 42 -1.60 -8.06 5.97
N LEU A 43 -0.65 -8.80 5.43
CA LEU A 43 0.54 -9.27 6.13
C LEU A 43 1.73 -8.37 5.81
N SER A 44 2.51 -8.02 6.83
CA SER A 44 3.72 -7.21 6.68
C SER A 44 4.95 -8.06 6.57
N PHE A 45 5.76 -7.79 5.55
CA PHE A 45 7.07 -8.42 5.34
C PHE A 45 8.15 -7.33 5.32
N ASN A 46 9.29 -7.60 5.93
CA ASN A 46 10.42 -6.66 6.04
C ASN A 46 11.56 -6.95 5.05
N SER A 47 11.44 -7.98 4.25
CA SER A 47 12.43 -8.37 3.25
C SER A 47 11.84 -9.28 2.18
N ALA A 48 12.49 -9.33 1.01
CA ALA A 48 12.14 -10.30 -0.03
C ALA A 48 12.34 -11.75 0.44
N SER A 49 13.33 -12.01 1.30
CA SER A 49 13.55 -13.34 1.88
C SER A 49 12.38 -13.82 2.73
N ALA A 50 11.78 -12.93 3.52
CA ALA A 50 10.60 -13.27 4.33
C ALA A 50 9.39 -13.61 3.42
N VAL A 51 9.22 -12.89 2.30
CA VAL A 51 8.19 -13.24 1.30
C VAL A 51 8.48 -14.58 0.64
N LYS A 52 9.77 -14.85 0.31
CA LYS A 52 10.20 -16.14 -0.25
C LYS A 52 9.90 -17.31 0.69
N GLU A 53 10.19 -17.15 1.97
CA GLU A 53 9.90 -18.17 3.00
C GLU A 53 8.39 -18.42 3.12
N TYR A 54 7.59 -17.38 2.99
CA TYR A 54 6.13 -17.47 3.08
C TYR A 54 5.48 -18.07 1.83
N ALA A 55 5.80 -17.55 0.66
CA ALA A 55 5.09 -17.82 -0.61
C ALA A 55 5.85 -18.76 -1.55
N GLY A 56 7.11 -19.07 -1.25
CA GLY A 56 7.97 -19.89 -2.10
C GLY A 56 8.81 -19.10 -3.11
N SER A 57 9.88 -19.73 -3.59
CA SER A 57 10.90 -19.10 -4.45
C SER A 57 10.43 -18.83 -5.89
N LEU A 58 9.32 -19.40 -6.31
CA LEU A 58 8.75 -19.27 -7.67
C LEU A 58 7.44 -18.48 -7.67
N SER A 59 7.06 -17.88 -6.53
CA SER A 59 5.82 -17.12 -6.43
C SER A 59 5.94 -15.73 -7.08
N ALA A 60 4.84 -15.23 -7.60
CA ALA A 60 4.76 -13.87 -8.14
C ALA A 60 5.01 -12.82 -7.05
N GLU A 61 4.59 -13.10 -5.81
CA GLU A 61 4.82 -12.25 -4.64
C GLU A 61 6.30 -12.10 -4.33
N PHE A 62 7.08 -13.19 -4.43
CA PHE A 62 8.54 -13.13 -4.21
C PHE A 62 9.25 -12.40 -5.36
N ASP A 63 8.86 -12.62 -6.63
CA ASP A 63 9.43 -11.87 -7.76
C ASP A 63 9.16 -10.36 -7.60
N PHE A 64 7.94 -9.99 -7.24
CA PHE A 64 7.58 -8.61 -6.95
C PHE A 64 8.40 -8.03 -5.79
N ALA A 65 8.43 -8.72 -4.65
CA ALA A 65 9.17 -8.28 -3.47
C ALA A 65 10.67 -8.14 -3.74
N SER A 66 11.26 -9.02 -4.55
CA SER A 66 12.66 -8.95 -4.93
C SER A 66 13.00 -7.67 -5.68
N LYS A 67 12.15 -7.24 -6.60
CA LYS A 67 12.31 -5.98 -7.35
C LYS A 67 11.99 -4.77 -6.47
N TYR A 68 10.97 -4.84 -5.63
CA TYR A 68 10.60 -3.78 -4.69
C TYR A 68 11.74 -3.46 -3.70
N TYR A 69 12.33 -4.48 -3.07
CA TYR A 69 13.43 -4.30 -2.12
C TYR A 69 14.79 -4.02 -2.78
N ALA A 70 14.95 -4.31 -4.06
CA ALA A 70 16.14 -3.92 -4.83
C ALA A 70 16.13 -2.43 -5.22
N ALA A 71 15.00 -1.74 -5.09
CA ALA A 71 14.91 -0.30 -5.27
C ALA A 71 15.54 0.43 -4.07
N ASN A 72 16.09 1.61 -4.32
CA ASN A 72 16.77 2.39 -3.29
C ASN A 72 16.67 3.90 -3.57
N ASP A 73 17.07 4.72 -2.60
CA ASP A 73 17.10 6.18 -2.68
C ASP A 73 18.27 6.74 -3.50
N GLY A 74 18.97 5.91 -4.25
CA GLY A 74 20.21 6.28 -4.93
C GLY A 74 21.42 6.41 -3.99
N LYS A 75 21.25 6.07 -2.71
CA LYS A 75 22.28 6.06 -1.66
C LYS A 75 22.30 4.72 -0.94
N THR A 76 21.63 4.61 0.20
CA THR A 76 21.67 3.42 1.05
C THR A 76 20.31 2.96 1.56
N ARG A 77 19.28 3.80 1.50
CA ARG A 77 17.95 3.46 2.02
C ARG A 77 17.20 2.59 1.01
N ILE A 78 16.65 1.50 1.52
CA ILE A 78 15.75 0.60 0.83
C ILE A 78 14.35 0.68 1.48
N PRO A 79 13.28 0.19 0.85
CA PRO A 79 11.98 0.06 1.48
C PRO A 79 12.05 -0.66 2.83
N SER A 80 11.30 -0.19 3.83
CA SER A 80 11.30 -0.78 5.19
C SER A 80 10.48 -2.07 5.26
N ASN A 81 9.35 -2.08 4.61
CA ASN A 81 8.42 -3.20 4.58
C ASN A 81 7.51 -3.12 3.34
N ILE A 82 6.82 -4.22 3.08
CA ILE A 82 5.76 -4.35 2.09
C ILE A 82 4.56 -5.05 2.74
N LEU A 83 3.36 -4.66 2.38
CA LEU A 83 2.15 -5.37 2.78
C LEU A 83 1.67 -6.24 1.62
N ILE A 84 1.28 -7.49 1.92
CA ILE A 84 0.67 -8.39 0.93
C ILE A 84 -0.65 -8.90 1.48
N CYS A 85 -1.71 -8.83 0.68
CA CYS A 85 -3.06 -9.19 1.05
C CYS A 85 -3.67 -10.11 -0.02
N GLY A 86 -4.30 -11.19 0.40
CA GLY A 86 -5.11 -12.02 -0.48
C GLY A 86 -6.31 -11.22 -1.01
N TYR A 87 -6.65 -11.40 -2.28
CA TYR A 87 -7.79 -10.75 -2.93
C TYR A 87 -8.81 -11.78 -3.40
N ASN A 88 -10.00 -11.69 -2.84
CA ASN A 88 -11.15 -12.47 -3.29
C ASN A 88 -12.45 -11.71 -2.96
N LEU A 89 -13.27 -11.48 -3.96
CA LEU A 89 -14.57 -10.81 -3.79
C LEU A 89 -15.71 -11.79 -3.50
N ALA A 90 -15.55 -13.08 -3.82
CA ALA A 90 -16.57 -14.08 -3.54
C ALA A 90 -16.61 -14.45 -2.05
N ALA A 91 -17.74 -14.94 -1.59
CA ALA A 91 -17.83 -15.60 -0.29
C ALA A 91 -16.82 -16.75 -0.19
N GLN A 92 -16.11 -16.87 0.92
CA GLN A 92 -15.13 -17.93 1.14
C GLN A 92 -15.06 -18.38 2.60
N ALA A 93 -14.73 -19.66 2.78
CA ALA A 93 -14.48 -20.23 4.08
C ALA A 93 -13.23 -19.66 4.75
N GLY A 94 -13.25 -19.54 6.07
CA GLY A 94 -12.07 -19.25 6.86
C GLY A 94 -11.08 -20.42 6.84
N TRP A 95 -9.82 -20.11 7.14
CA TRP A 95 -8.76 -21.09 7.29
C TRP A 95 -7.72 -20.63 8.31
N VAL A 96 -7.01 -21.60 8.88
CA VAL A 96 -5.78 -21.37 9.64
C VAL A 96 -4.63 -22.05 8.93
N ARG A 97 -3.50 -21.36 8.82
CA ARG A 97 -2.22 -21.88 8.33
C ARG A 97 -1.24 -21.91 9.49
N GLY A 98 -0.67 -23.06 9.76
CA GLY A 98 0.38 -23.21 10.77
C GLY A 98 1.65 -22.44 10.41
N GLY A 99 2.44 -22.11 11.41
CA GLY A 99 3.80 -21.65 11.23
C GLY A 99 4.69 -22.70 10.55
N ALA A 100 5.96 -22.34 10.27
CA ALA A 100 6.89 -23.27 9.65
C ALA A 100 7.14 -24.48 10.56
N LEU A 101 6.83 -25.68 10.06
CA LEU A 101 6.95 -26.92 10.80
C LEU A 101 8.40 -27.21 11.17
N SER A 102 8.68 -27.41 12.43
CA SER A 102 10.00 -27.82 12.94
C SER A 102 10.17 -29.35 13.01
N ALA A 103 9.06 -30.07 13.21
CA ALA A 103 9.02 -31.51 13.29
C ALA A 103 9.24 -32.16 11.90
N LYS A 104 9.99 -33.25 11.86
CA LYS A 104 10.14 -34.09 10.67
C LYS A 104 9.03 -35.13 10.61
N LEU A 105 8.82 -35.70 9.44
CA LEU A 105 7.85 -36.79 9.27
C LEU A 105 8.13 -37.96 10.24
N SER A 106 9.40 -38.32 10.46
CA SER A 106 9.81 -39.35 11.43
C SER A 106 9.37 -39.08 12.85
N ASP A 107 9.31 -37.81 13.25
CA ASP A 107 8.91 -37.40 14.59
C ASP A 107 7.39 -37.54 14.72
N LEU A 108 6.65 -37.15 13.68
CA LEU A 108 5.20 -37.32 13.63
C LEU A 108 4.77 -38.80 13.59
N GLN A 109 5.54 -39.67 12.93
CA GLN A 109 5.28 -41.11 12.89
C GLN A 109 5.37 -41.80 14.27
N THR A 110 5.98 -41.17 15.27
CA THR A 110 5.99 -41.69 16.64
C THR A 110 4.68 -41.48 17.40
N ILE A 111 3.78 -40.65 16.84
CA ILE A 111 2.54 -40.26 17.47
C ILE A 111 1.43 -41.22 17.05
N THR A 112 0.88 -41.95 18.01
CA THR A 112 -0.22 -42.91 17.81
C THR A 112 -1.52 -42.52 18.56
N ASP A 113 -1.42 -41.51 19.41
CA ASP A 113 -2.51 -41.03 20.27
C ASP A 113 -2.63 -39.50 20.25
N GLY A 114 -2.42 -38.89 19.11
CA GLY A 114 -2.47 -37.43 18.95
C GLY A 114 -3.82 -36.83 19.28
N VAL A 115 -3.79 -35.63 19.89
CA VAL A 115 -4.97 -34.83 20.22
C VAL A 115 -4.76 -33.41 19.70
N LEU A 116 -5.75 -32.87 18.98
CA LEU A 116 -5.76 -31.50 18.51
C LEU A 116 -7.06 -30.81 18.89
N THR A 117 -6.97 -29.72 19.65
CA THR A 117 -8.13 -28.86 19.94
C THR A 117 -7.98 -27.54 19.17
N ILE A 118 -8.97 -27.24 18.35
CA ILE A 118 -8.96 -26.07 17.46
C ILE A 118 -10.34 -25.40 17.47
N ASP A 119 -10.38 -24.07 17.37
CA ASP A 119 -11.63 -23.36 17.12
C ASP A 119 -12.09 -23.64 15.70
N PHE A 120 -13.29 -24.21 15.56
CA PHE A 120 -13.88 -24.55 14.27
C PHE A 120 -15.38 -24.24 14.29
N GLY A 121 -15.78 -23.31 13.45
CA GLY A 121 -17.17 -22.83 13.45
C GLY A 121 -17.54 -21.97 14.67
N GLY A 122 -16.58 -21.34 15.32
CA GLY A 122 -16.77 -20.51 16.51
C GLY A 122 -16.89 -21.30 17.82
N SER A 123 -16.45 -22.57 17.80
CA SER A 123 -16.44 -23.45 18.97
C SER A 123 -15.19 -24.32 18.97
N ASN A 124 -14.66 -24.60 20.16
CA ASN A 124 -13.52 -25.52 20.28
C ASN A 124 -13.96 -26.96 19.96
N VAL A 125 -13.27 -27.57 19.02
CA VAL A 125 -13.46 -28.97 18.59
C VAL A 125 -12.18 -29.73 18.90
N THR A 126 -12.33 -30.88 19.58
CA THR A 126 -11.22 -31.75 19.95
C THR A 126 -11.20 -32.99 19.03
N LEU A 127 -10.15 -33.15 18.26
CA LEU A 127 -9.84 -34.36 17.50
C LEU A 127 -8.97 -35.25 18.39
N SER A 128 -9.29 -36.52 18.51
CA SER A 128 -8.56 -37.47 19.36
C SER A 128 -8.20 -38.74 18.57
N SER A 129 -7.31 -39.54 19.16
CA SER A 129 -6.84 -40.80 18.58
C SER A 129 -6.23 -40.62 17.19
N LEU A 130 -5.48 -39.53 17.00
CA LEU A 130 -4.80 -39.26 15.73
C LEU A 130 -3.52 -40.11 15.67
N ASP A 131 -3.49 -41.06 14.74
CA ASP A 131 -2.37 -41.97 14.52
C ASP A 131 -1.68 -41.64 13.20
N PHE A 132 -0.40 -41.25 13.29
CA PHE A 132 0.42 -40.90 12.13
C PHE A 132 1.46 -41.99 11.80
N SER A 133 1.51 -43.09 12.55
CA SER A 133 2.56 -44.12 12.43
C SER A 133 2.68 -44.75 11.03
N ALA A 134 1.56 -44.88 10.32
CA ALA A 134 1.52 -45.42 8.98
C ALA A 134 1.73 -44.39 7.83
N GLN A 135 1.91 -43.11 8.17
CA GLN A 135 1.99 -42.08 7.14
C GLN A 135 3.38 -42.01 6.52
N THR A 136 3.45 -41.93 5.21
CA THR A 136 4.72 -41.87 4.43
C THR A 136 5.06 -40.48 3.93
N SER A 137 4.19 -39.49 4.19
CA SER A 137 4.38 -38.10 3.80
C SER A 137 3.63 -37.14 4.72
N LEU A 138 4.01 -35.87 4.76
CA LEU A 138 3.29 -34.82 5.49
C LEU A 138 1.89 -34.59 4.92
N SER A 139 1.70 -34.81 3.62
CA SER A 139 0.36 -34.81 3.00
C SER A 139 -0.50 -35.97 3.51
N GLY A 140 0.09 -37.11 3.85
CA GLY A 140 -0.58 -38.22 4.51
C GLY A 140 -1.04 -37.85 5.91
N VAL A 141 -0.20 -37.17 6.70
CA VAL A 141 -0.58 -36.60 8.01
C VAL A 141 -1.77 -35.65 7.87
N ALA A 142 -1.74 -34.74 6.87
CA ALA A 142 -2.86 -33.86 6.58
C ALA A 142 -4.16 -34.65 6.27
N GLY A 143 -4.05 -35.78 5.57
CA GLY A 143 -5.18 -36.68 5.28
C GLY A 143 -5.81 -37.29 6.53
N VAL A 144 -5.02 -37.69 7.53
CA VAL A 144 -5.51 -38.17 8.83
C VAL A 144 -6.26 -37.06 9.56
N LEU A 145 -5.67 -35.85 9.64
CA LEU A 145 -6.31 -34.68 10.25
C LEU A 145 -7.64 -34.34 9.55
N GLN A 146 -7.66 -34.36 8.22
CA GLN A 146 -8.87 -34.09 7.43
C GLN A 146 -9.96 -35.13 7.72
N THR A 147 -9.59 -36.39 7.79
CA THR A 147 -10.54 -37.47 8.06
C THR A 147 -11.14 -37.33 9.47
N ALA A 148 -10.32 -37.06 10.46
CA ALA A 148 -10.76 -36.83 11.83
C ALA A 148 -11.65 -35.58 11.94
N LEU A 149 -11.28 -34.49 11.26
CA LEU A 149 -12.05 -33.26 11.26
C LEU A 149 -13.42 -33.44 10.63
N ARG A 150 -13.50 -34.15 9.50
CA ARG A 150 -14.78 -34.46 8.84
C ARG A 150 -15.65 -35.39 9.65
N ALA A 151 -15.07 -36.26 10.48
CA ALA A 151 -15.79 -37.15 11.39
C ALA A 151 -16.26 -36.43 12.66
N ALA A 152 -15.69 -35.29 13.02
CA ALA A 152 -16.03 -34.53 14.22
C ALA A 152 -17.42 -33.89 14.18
N GLY A 153 -18.01 -33.73 13.00
CA GLY A 153 -19.36 -33.19 12.82
C GLY A 153 -19.97 -33.57 11.47
N ASN A 154 -21.29 -33.36 11.37
CA ASN A 154 -22.07 -33.70 10.17
C ASN A 154 -22.61 -32.48 9.42
N THR A 155 -22.17 -31.27 9.77
CA THR A 155 -22.53 -30.00 9.12
C THR A 155 -21.53 -29.62 8.03
N GLY A 156 -21.90 -28.72 7.13
CA GLY A 156 -21.11 -28.35 5.95
C GLY A 156 -19.70 -27.85 6.24
N ASN A 157 -19.51 -27.15 7.38
CA ASN A 157 -18.18 -26.71 7.81
C ASN A 157 -17.21 -27.87 8.08
N PHE A 158 -17.70 -29.00 8.61
CA PHE A 158 -16.92 -30.22 8.83
C PHE A 158 -16.83 -31.09 7.57
N THR A 159 -17.95 -31.44 6.97
CA THR A 159 -18.00 -32.42 5.87
C THR A 159 -17.26 -31.93 4.63
N GLY A 160 -17.25 -30.62 4.37
CA GLY A 160 -16.51 -29.98 3.31
C GLY A 160 -15.09 -29.51 3.70
N ALA A 161 -14.69 -29.69 4.96
CA ALA A 161 -13.39 -29.22 5.43
C ALA A 161 -12.23 -29.90 4.70
N THR A 162 -11.15 -29.14 4.50
CA THR A 162 -9.92 -29.63 3.88
C THR A 162 -8.73 -29.35 4.77
N VAL A 163 -7.82 -30.32 4.84
CA VAL A 163 -6.52 -30.13 5.46
C VAL A 163 -5.46 -30.48 4.43
N SER A 164 -4.52 -29.58 4.23
CA SER A 164 -3.41 -29.75 3.29
C SER A 164 -2.09 -29.40 3.95
N TYR A 165 -1.02 -29.94 3.40
CA TYR A 165 0.34 -29.53 3.74
C TYR A 165 0.93 -28.71 2.59
N SER A 166 1.33 -27.49 2.87
CA SER A 166 2.05 -26.62 1.94
C SER A 166 3.54 -26.84 2.07
N SER A 167 4.17 -27.42 1.04
CA SER A 167 5.64 -27.61 1.02
C SER A 167 6.40 -26.29 0.88
N GLN A 168 5.78 -25.27 0.33
CA GLN A 168 6.36 -23.92 0.20
C GLN A 168 6.43 -23.22 1.55
N ALA A 169 5.33 -23.26 2.27
CA ALA A 169 5.21 -22.66 3.60
C ALA A 169 5.75 -23.56 4.71
N ASN A 170 6.05 -24.82 4.39
CA ASN A 170 6.40 -25.86 5.37
C ASN A 170 5.38 -25.92 6.52
N GLY A 171 4.08 -25.87 6.24
CA GLY A 171 3.04 -25.80 7.26
C GLY A 171 1.72 -26.45 6.83
N PHE A 172 0.89 -26.77 7.84
CA PHE A 172 -0.44 -27.30 7.60
C PHE A 172 -1.45 -26.18 7.43
N ILE A 173 -2.40 -26.35 6.50
CA ILE A 173 -3.52 -25.45 6.27
C ILE A 173 -4.81 -26.21 6.55
N ILE A 174 -5.60 -25.71 7.49
CA ILE A 174 -6.92 -26.24 7.85
C ILE A 174 -7.97 -25.22 7.39
N LYS A 175 -8.82 -25.61 6.46
CA LYS A 175 -9.86 -24.78 5.88
C LYS A 175 -11.24 -25.38 6.11
N SER A 176 -12.20 -24.55 6.50
CA SER A 176 -13.60 -24.95 6.66
C SER A 176 -14.25 -25.27 5.30
N GLY A 177 -15.29 -26.10 5.32
CA GLY A 177 -16.12 -26.41 4.15
C GLY A 177 -17.25 -25.40 3.92
N ALA A 178 -17.50 -24.48 4.86
CA ALA A 178 -18.60 -23.52 4.79
C ALA A 178 -18.08 -22.09 4.64
N ASN A 179 -18.83 -21.28 3.92
CA ASN A 179 -18.54 -19.84 3.73
C ASN A 179 -19.56 -18.92 4.42
N ASP A 180 -20.31 -19.45 5.38
CA ASP A 180 -21.19 -18.70 6.28
C ASP A 180 -20.50 -18.49 7.65
N ALA A 181 -21.24 -18.01 8.65
CA ALA A 181 -20.68 -17.77 9.97
C ALA A 181 -20.06 -19.02 10.64
N THR A 182 -20.51 -20.22 10.25
CA THR A 182 -19.95 -21.49 10.77
C THR A 182 -18.62 -21.86 10.10
N GLY A 183 -18.24 -21.15 9.05
CA GLY A 183 -17.00 -21.34 8.29
C GLY A 183 -15.76 -20.70 8.93
N ALA A 184 -15.85 -20.13 10.13
CA ALA A 184 -14.70 -19.60 10.85
C ALA A 184 -13.74 -20.73 11.27
N VAL A 185 -12.43 -20.45 11.21
CA VAL A 185 -11.39 -21.34 11.76
C VAL A 185 -10.45 -20.47 12.58
N GLY A 186 -10.19 -20.88 13.81
CA GLY A 186 -9.31 -20.19 14.74
C GLY A 186 -8.00 -20.93 14.97
N TYR A 187 -7.20 -20.44 15.91
CA TYR A 187 -5.96 -21.09 16.34
C TYR A 187 -6.24 -22.36 17.15
N ALA A 188 -5.27 -23.29 17.12
CA ALA A 188 -5.29 -24.40 18.04
C ALA A 188 -5.00 -23.92 19.48
N VAL A 189 -5.69 -24.54 20.43
CA VAL A 189 -5.51 -24.31 21.87
C VAL A 189 -5.02 -25.58 22.55
N THR A 190 -4.48 -25.46 23.76
CA THR A 190 -3.99 -26.61 24.51
C THR A 190 -5.10 -27.64 24.70
N ALA A 191 -4.83 -28.89 24.37
CA ALA A 191 -5.76 -29.98 24.50
C ALA A 191 -6.00 -30.29 25.98
N LEU A 192 -7.28 -30.45 26.36
CA LEU A 192 -7.70 -30.85 27.71
C LEU A 192 -7.90 -32.36 27.85
N SER A 193 -7.76 -33.11 26.75
CA SER A 193 -7.92 -34.58 26.70
C SER A 193 -6.57 -35.26 26.85
N ALA A 194 -6.59 -36.52 27.31
CA ALA A 194 -5.39 -37.36 27.35
C ALA A 194 -4.89 -37.68 25.94
N GLY A 195 -3.58 -37.71 25.78
CA GLY A 195 -2.90 -37.96 24.52
C GLY A 195 -1.80 -36.94 24.25
N THR A 196 -1.14 -37.06 23.08
CA THR A 196 -0.07 -36.15 22.66
C THR A 196 -0.69 -34.89 22.04
N ASP A 197 -0.56 -33.73 22.73
CA ASP A 197 -1.05 -32.45 22.22
C ASP A 197 -0.28 -32.02 20.96
N LEU A 198 -1.01 -31.85 19.86
CA LEU A 198 -0.45 -31.53 18.56
C LEU A 198 -0.36 -30.02 18.27
N LYS A 199 -0.88 -29.17 19.15
CA LYS A 199 -0.96 -27.72 18.94
C LYS A 199 0.38 -27.11 18.52
N ASP A 200 1.41 -27.30 19.36
CA ASP A 200 2.75 -26.75 19.12
C ASP A 200 3.56 -27.61 18.14
N ILE A 201 3.32 -28.94 18.12
CA ILE A 201 4.01 -29.87 17.19
C ILE A 201 3.68 -29.55 15.73
N LEU A 202 2.40 -29.20 15.44
CA LEU A 202 1.94 -28.83 14.11
C LEU A 202 1.99 -27.30 13.87
N MET A 203 2.56 -26.53 14.82
CA MET A 203 2.73 -25.08 14.73
C MET A 203 1.41 -24.35 14.45
N LEU A 204 0.29 -24.77 15.04
CA LEU A 204 -1.06 -24.24 14.80
C LEU A 204 -1.53 -23.21 15.83
N ALA A 205 -0.69 -22.89 16.83
CA ALA A 205 -0.98 -21.83 17.78
C ALA A 205 -0.52 -20.46 17.27
N GLU A 206 -1.13 -19.40 17.77
CA GLU A 206 -0.73 -18.01 17.46
C GLU A 206 0.74 -17.76 17.83
N SER A 207 1.17 -18.30 18.98
CA SER A 207 2.57 -18.22 19.45
C SER A 207 3.58 -18.84 18.51
N ASP A 208 3.16 -19.78 17.67
CA ASP A 208 4.02 -20.53 16.74
C ASP A 208 4.09 -19.89 15.35
N GLY A 209 3.49 -18.71 15.19
CA GLY A 209 3.43 -17.99 13.91
C GLY A 209 2.32 -18.49 12.98
N ALA A 210 1.31 -19.19 13.52
CA ALA A 210 0.12 -19.52 12.73
C ALA A 210 -0.63 -18.25 12.29
N LEU A 211 -1.31 -18.34 11.15
CA LEU A 211 -2.07 -17.23 10.56
C LEU A 211 -3.49 -17.66 10.26
N ILE A 212 -4.44 -16.75 10.49
CA ILE A 212 -5.85 -16.96 10.19
C ILE A 212 -6.29 -16.08 9.01
N SER A 213 -6.99 -16.66 8.05
CA SER A 213 -7.85 -15.92 7.14
C SER A 213 -9.30 -16.01 7.65
N PRO A 214 -9.93 -14.87 7.92
CA PRO A 214 -11.31 -14.87 8.38
C PRO A 214 -12.26 -15.36 7.29
N VAL A 215 -13.40 -15.92 7.73
CA VAL A 215 -14.49 -16.25 6.80
C VAL A 215 -15.05 -14.98 6.17
N GLN A 216 -15.31 -15.02 4.86
CA GLN A 216 -16.04 -14.00 4.13
C GLN A 216 -17.43 -14.53 3.79
N THR A 217 -18.42 -14.15 4.58
CA THR A 217 -19.77 -14.74 4.53
C THR A 217 -20.61 -14.29 3.34
N SER A 218 -20.22 -13.21 2.66
CA SER A 218 -20.91 -12.70 1.48
C SER A 218 -19.93 -12.16 0.46
N ALA A 219 -20.34 -12.13 -0.80
CA ALA A 219 -19.58 -11.46 -1.84
C ALA A 219 -19.45 -9.96 -1.51
N LYS A 220 -18.31 -9.39 -1.84
CA LYS A 220 -17.98 -7.97 -1.70
C LYS A 220 -17.90 -7.31 -3.06
N THR A 221 -18.16 -6.02 -3.09
CA THR A 221 -17.70 -5.16 -4.20
C THR A 221 -16.23 -4.82 -4.00
N LEU A 222 -15.54 -4.42 -5.06
CA LEU A 222 -14.16 -3.95 -4.98
C LEU A 222 -14.01 -2.84 -3.91
N ASN A 223 -14.91 -1.84 -3.93
CA ASN A 223 -14.89 -0.74 -2.97
C ASN A 223 -15.00 -1.25 -1.51
N SER A 224 -15.96 -2.13 -1.24
CA SER A 224 -16.15 -2.65 0.13
C SER A 224 -14.99 -3.55 0.59
N PHE A 225 -14.30 -4.22 -0.33
CA PHE A 225 -13.10 -4.98 -0.05
C PHE A 225 -11.93 -4.05 0.31
N MET A 226 -11.66 -3.06 -0.51
CA MET A 226 -10.57 -2.09 -0.30
C MET A 226 -10.81 -1.25 0.97
N ASP A 227 -12.05 -0.81 1.22
CA ASP A 227 -12.44 -0.13 2.47
C ASP A 227 -12.22 -1.05 3.69
N GLY A 228 -12.44 -2.35 3.53
CA GLY A 228 -12.13 -3.36 4.54
C GLY A 228 -10.64 -3.40 4.89
N ILE A 229 -9.75 -3.27 3.92
CA ILE A 229 -8.29 -3.17 4.13
C ILE A 229 -7.96 -1.86 4.86
N VAL A 230 -8.52 -0.73 4.40
CA VAL A 230 -8.31 0.59 5.05
C VAL A 230 -8.76 0.59 6.50
N ASN A 231 -9.85 -0.11 6.83
CA ASN A 231 -10.33 -0.24 8.21
C ASN A 231 -9.41 -1.10 9.10
N GLN A 232 -8.64 -2.01 8.52
CA GLN A 232 -7.66 -2.84 9.24
C GLN A 232 -6.34 -2.09 9.43
N THR A 233 -5.83 -1.48 8.36
CA THR A 233 -4.59 -0.71 8.38
C THR A 233 -4.59 0.38 7.32
N GLN A 234 -4.09 1.54 7.68
CA GLN A 234 -3.84 2.66 6.78
C GLN A 234 -2.33 2.90 6.56
N ALA A 235 -1.48 2.01 7.06
CA ALA A 235 -0.02 2.16 7.05
C ALA A 235 0.60 1.78 5.68
N TRP A 236 -0.01 2.25 4.60
CA TRP A 236 0.47 2.07 3.23
C TRP A 236 0.11 3.30 2.37
N PHE A 237 0.84 3.47 1.29
CA PHE A 237 0.67 4.60 0.35
C PHE A 237 0.30 4.13 -1.05
N SER A 238 1.07 3.19 -1.60
CA SER A 238 0.89 2.70 -2.96
C SER A 238 0.31 1.30 -2.96
N PHE A 239 -0.43 0.94 -4.00
CA PHE A 239 -0.89 -0.43 -4.15
C PHE A 239 -0.88 -0.90 -5.61
N VAL A 240 -0.87 -2.22 -5.78
CA VAL A 240 -0.84 -2.90 -7.08
C VAL A 240 -1.60 -4.22 -6.98
N LYS A 241 -2.17 -4.69 -8.08
CA LYS A 241 -2.63 -6.08 -8.24
C LYS A 241 -1.57 -6.91 -8.97
N LEU A 242 -1.35 -8.17 -8.57
CA LEU A 242 -0.35 -9.05 -9.20
C LEU A 242 -0.85 -9.84 -10.41
N TRP A 243 -2.11 -9.71 -10.76
CA TRP A 243 -2.72 -10.47 -11.85
C TRP A 243 -3.17 -9.56 -12.99
N GLU A 244 -3.26 -10.17 -14.17
CA GLU A 244 -3.92 -9.62 -15.34
C GLU A 244 -5.10 -10.56 -15.66
N LEU A 245 -6.18 -10.04 -16.21
CA LEU A 245 -7.26 -10.85 -16.72
C LEU A 245 -6.93 -11.26 -18.17
N SER A 246 -7.43 -12.43 -18.58
CA SER A 246 -7.17 -12.95 -19.93
C SER A 246 -7.87 -12.14 -21.03
N ASP A 247 -9.01 -11.51 -20.71
CA ASP A 247 -9.68 -10.57 -21.59
C ASP A 247 -9.20 -9.15 -21.31
N ALA A 248 -8.69 -8.47 -22.34
CA ALA A 248 -8.12 -7.14 -22.22
C ALA A 248 -9.13 -6.08 -21.82
N SER A 249 -10.38 -6.19 -22.25
CA SER A 249 -11.44 -5.23 -21.89
C SER A 249 -11.87 -5.38 -20.44
N ASP A 250 -11.94 -6.62 -19.95
CA ASP A 250 -12.25 -6.91 -18.55
C ASP A 250 -11.12 -6.44 -17.64
N ASP A 251 -9.86 -6.62 -18.06
CA ASP A 251 -8.69 -6.16 -17.29
C ASP A 251 -8.65 -4.64 -17.18
N ILE A 252 -8.90 -3.92 -18.28
CA ILE A 252 -9.03 -2.47 -18.27
C ILE A 252 -10.17 -2.02 -17.36
N ALA A 253 -11.33 -2.68 -17.42
CA ALA A 253 -12.48 -2.34 -16.59
C ALA A 253 -12.16 -2.51 -15.09
N GLU A 254 -11.55 -3.65 -14.70
CA GLU A 254 -11.11 -3.88 -13.32
C GLU A 254 -10.08 -2.84 -12.87
N ASN A 255 -9.13 -2.48 -13.74
CA ASN A 255 -8.11 -1.45 -13.46
C ASN A 255 -8.74 -0.05 -13.27
N LEU A 256 -9.77 0.30 -14.07
CA LEU A 256 -10.51 1.54 -13.91
C LEU A 256 -11.32 1.58 -12.62
N ASP A 257 -11.87 0.45 -12.17
CA ASP A 257 -12.53 0.34 -10.88
C ASP A 257 -11.57 0.58 -9.71
N PHE A 258 -10.35 0.03 -9.76
CA PHE A 258 -9.30 0.33 -8.78
C PHE A 258 -8.88 1.80 -8.81
N ALA A 259 -8.74 2.38 -10.01
CA ALA A 259 -8.42 3.80 -10.18
C ALA A 259 -9.53 4.70 -9.63
N ALA A 260 -10.79 4.36 -9.88
CA ALA A 260 -11.95 5.08 -9.36
C ALA A 260 -12.02 5.03 -7.84
N TRP A 261 -11.80 3.85 -7.22
CA TRP A 261 -11.72 3.72 -5.77
C TRP A 261 -10.59 4.59 -5.21
N CYS A 262 -9.40 4.53 -5.82
CA CYS A 262 -8.24 5.33 -5.41
C CYS A 262 -8.55 6.83 -5.42
N GLY A 263 -9.17 7.33 -6.50
CA GLY A 263 -9.58 8.73 -6.65
C GLY A 263 -10.62 9.17 -5.60
N GLN A 264 -11.51 8.27 -5.16
CA GLN A 264 -12.50 8.55 -4.11
C GLN A 264 -11.89 8.69 -2.71
N GLN A 265 -10.69 8.16 -2.49
CA GLN A 265 -9.98 8.29 -1.20
C GLN A 265 -9.33 9.66 -1.00
N GLY A 266 -9.48 10.59 -1.95
CA GLY A 266 -8.79 11.86 -1.97
C GLY A 266 -7.29 11.69 -2.26
N VAL A 267 -6.47 12.66 -1.83
CA VAL A 267 -5.02 12.60 -2.04
C VAL A 267 -4.38 11.79 -0.90
N ARG A 268 -4.50 10.46 -0.95
CA ARG A 268 -4.00 9.58 0.12
C ARG A 268 -3.28 8.34 -0.39
N TYR A 269 -3.84 7.64 -1.39
CA TYR A 269 -3.30 6.42 -1.93
C TYR A 269 -2.90 6.59 -3.38
N ALA A 270 -1.99 5.76 -3.88
CA ALA A 270 -1.56 5.71 -5.27
C ALA A 270 -1.72 4.29 -5.83
N PHE A 271 -2.52 4.13 -6.88
CA PHE A 271 -2.66 2.87 -7.61
C PHE A 271 -1.59 2.77 -8.69
N PHE A 272 -0.78 1.73 -8.65
CA PHE A 272 0.21 1.42 -9.67
C PHE A 272 -0.35 0.31 -10.57
N GLU A 273 -0.77 0.71 -11.74
CA GLU A 273 -1.31 -0.20 -12.75
C GLU A 273 -0.19 -0.63 -13.72
N HIS A 274 -0.31 -1.80 -14.29
CA HIS A 274 0.58 -2.33 -15.31
C HIS A 274 -0.22 -2.82 -16.52
N ASP A 275 0.23 -2.43 -17.72
CA ASP A 275 -0.43 -2.71 -18.99
C ASP A 275 0.64 -2.96 -20.06
N MET A 276 0.40 -3.92 -20.96
CA MET A 276 1.23 -4.18 -22.14
C MET A 276 0.40 -4.29 -23.42
N GLN A 277 -0.80 -3.72 -23.45
CA GLN A 277 -1.68 -3.79 -24.61
C GLN A 277 -1.15 -2.98 -25.78
N ALA A 278 -1.18 -3.55 -26.96
CA ALA A 278 -0.72 -2.87 -28.19
C ALA A 278 -1.48 -1.58 -28.51
N ALA A 279 -2.71 -1.43 -28.02
CA ALA A 279 -3.49 -0.19 -28.14
C ALA A 279 -2.80 1.02 -27.49
N ALA A 280 -2.01 0.82 -26.44
CA ALA A 280 -1.25 1.88 -25.77
C ALA A 280 -0.18 2.50 -26.70
N LEU A 281 0.41 1.69 -27.58
CA LEU A 281 1.42 2.12 -28.56
C LEU A 281 0.84 2.82 -29.80
N ASN A 282 -0.48 2.75 -30.00
CA ASN A 282 -1.11 3.45 -31.11
C ASN A 282 -1.61 4.83 -30.64
N ILE A 283 -0.96 5.90 -31.08
CA ILE A 283 -1.27 7.28 -30.68
C ILE A 283 -2.74 7.68 -30.94
N ASN A 284 -3.38 7.08 -31.93
CA ASN A 284 -4.78 7.35 -32.29
C ASN A 284 -5.79 6.49 -31.53
N SER A 285 -5.34 5.48 -30.78
CA SER A 285 -6.24 4.66 -29.95
C SER A 285 -6.71 5.43 -28.72
N THR A 286 -7.96 5.24 -28.36
CA THR A 286 -8.59 5.78 -27.13
C THR A 286 -9.15 4.68 -26.25
N SER A 287 -8.92 3.40 -26.59
CA SER A 287 -9.46 2.24 -25.89
C SER A 287 -8.47 1.62 -24.90
N ASP A 288 -7.26 2.13 -24.83
CA ASP A 288 -6.24 1.71 -23.86
C ASP A 288 -6.50 2.33 -22.47
N PHE A 289 -5.94 1.70 -21.44
CA PHE A 289 -6.15 2.13 -20.06
C PHE A 289 -5.77 3.60 -19.83
N GLY A 290 -4.60 4.05 -20.31
CA GLY A 290 -4.11 5.43 -20.10
C GLY A 290 -5.05 6.48 -20.71
N SER A 291 -5.57 6.24 -21.91
CA SER A 291 -6.54 7.12 -22.56
C SER A 291 -7.86 7.19 -21.79
N LEU A 292 -8.37 6.04 -21.33
CA LEU A 292 -9.59 5.96 -20.55
C LEU A 292 -9.43 6.58 -19.16
N LEU A 293 -8.30 6.36 -18.50
CA LEU A 293 -7.95 6.99 -17.21
C LEU A 293 -7.95 8.52 -17.34
N LYS A 294 -7.33 9.04 -18.40
CA LYS A 294 -7.28 10.47 -18.67
C LYS A 294 -8.67 11.05 -18.93
N ALA A 295 -9.53 10.33 -19.68
CA ALA A 295 -10.92 10.71 -19.92
C ALA A 295 -11.76 10.68 -18.64
N ALA A 296 -11.53 9.73 -17.74
CA ALA A 296 -12.21 9.63 -16.46
C ALA A 296 -11.83 10.73 -15.46
N GLY A 297 -10.66 11.36 -15.62
CA GLY A 297 -10.18 12.45 -14.76
C GLY A 297 -9.94 12.04 -13.30
N THR A 298 -9.69 10.77 -13.04
CA THR A 298 -9.41 10.24 -11.69
C THR A 298 -8.01 10.63 -11.21
N TYR A 299 -7.82 10.66 -9.88
CA TYR A 299 -6.56 11.06 -9.24
C TYR A 299 -5.83 9.86 -8.66
N GLY A 300 -4.50 9.97 -8.59
CA GLY A 300 -3.69 9.05 -7.82
C GLY A 300 -3.38 7.72 -8.52
N THR A 301 -3.51 7.63 -9.85
CA THR A 301 -3.18 6.42 -10.60
C THR A 301 -1.93 6.61 -11.44
N VAL A 302 -1.02 5.65 -11.35
CA VAL A 302 0.24 5.57 -12.09
C VAL A 302 0.09 4.47 -13.13
N ALA A 303 -0.16 4.84 -14.38
CA ALA A 303 -0.22 3.89 -15.49
C ALA A 303 1.20 3.54 -15.95
N ASN A 304 1.55 2.25 -16.00
CA ASN A 304 2.85 1.77 -16.44
C ASN A 304 2.71 0.87 -17.66
N PHE A 305 3.37 1.21 -18.74
CA PHE A 305 3.52 0.31 -19.88
C PHE A 305 4.68 -0.66 -19.61
N GLY A 306 4.35 -1.85 -19.12
CA GLY A 306 5.29 -2.86 -18.70
C GLY A 306 4.65 -3.91 -17.80
N LYS A 307 5.41 -4.95 -17.46
CA LYS A 307 4.97 -5.98 -16.50
C LYS A 307 4.95 -5.43 -15.06
N VAL A 308 4.26 -6.12 -14.19
CA VAL A 308 4.12 -5.76 -12.75
C VAL A 308 5.46 -5.50 -12.04
N GLY A 309 6.56 -6.07 -12.52
CA GLY A 309 7.92 -5.77 -12.02
C GLY A 309 8.33 -4.30 -12.17
N LEU A 310 7.79 -3.58 -13.16
CA LEU A 310 8.02 -2.15 -13.32
C LEU A 310 7.30 -1.36 -12.21
N CYS A 311 6.09 -1.78 -11.84
CA CYS A 311 5.38 -1.24 -10.68
C CYS A 311 6.15 -1.49 -9.39
N ALA A 312 6.70 -2.70 -9.20
CA ALA A 312 7.51 -3.05 -8.03
C ALA A 312 8.71 -2.10 -7.88
N PHE A 313 9.43 -1.83 -8.97
CA PHE A 313 10.55 -0.90 -8.98
C PHE A 313 10.12 0.53 -8.63
N ALA A 314 9.07 1.05 -9.26
CA ALA A 314 8.60 2.40 -9.02
C ALA A 314 8.07 2.58 -7.59
N MET A 315 7.24 1.64 -7.10
CA MET A 315 6.74 1.62 -5.72
C MET A 315 7.88 1.52 -4.69
N GLY A 316 8.86 0.65 -4.95
CA GLY A 316 10.02 0.48 -4.09
C GLY A 316 10.89 1.75 -4.03
N THR A 317 11.09 2.43 -5.16
CA THR A 317 11.82 3.71 -5.21
C THR A 317 11.11 4.79 -4.38
N VAL A 318 9.79 4.88 -4.48
CA VAL A 318 8.98 5.81 -3.67
C VAL A 318 9.08 5.46 -2.18
N ALA A 319 8.96 4.17 -1.85
CA ALA A 319 9.04 3.70 -0.46
C ALA A 319 10.43 3.89 0.18
N ALA A 320 11.48 3.98 -0.62
CA ALA A 320 12.83 4.26 -0.18
C ALA A 320 13.10 5.75 0.12
N THR A 321 12.17 6.67 -0.17
CA THR A 321 12.35 8.11 0.05
C THR A 321 12.70 8.40 1.52
N ASN A 322 13.73 9.22 1.73
CA ASN A 322 14.20 9.59 3.06
C ASN A 322 14.04 11.09 3.32
N TYR A 323 12.95 11.48 3.92
CA TYR A 323 12.67 12.88 4.24
C TYR A 323 13.49 13.46 5.42
N GLN A 324 14.29 12.63 6.11
CA GLN A 324 15.11 13.09 7.25
C GLN A 324 16.47 13.65 6.84
N ILE A 325 16.83 13.52 5.56
CA ILE A 325 18.13 14.00 5.04
C ILE A 325 17.94 15.20 4.10
N ALA A 326 18.99 16.01 3.98
CA ALA A 326 19.01 17.12 3.03
C ALA A 326 18.83 16.61 1.59
N ASN A 327 17.93 17.26 0.84
CA ASN A 327 17.56 16.84 -0.51
C ASN A 327 17.18 15.36 -0.60
N GLY A 328 16.39 14.88 0.36
CA GLY A 328 15.94 13.50 0.46
C GLY A 328 14.77 13.14 -0.46
N ARG A 329 14.14 14.13 -1.09
CA ARG A 329 13.15 13.93 -2.15
C ARG A 329 13.73 13.13 -3.31
N ILE A 330 12.95 12.20 -3.85
CA ILE A 330 13.35 11.36 -5.00
C ILE A 330 12.33 11.50 -6.11
N THR A 331 12.78 11.81 -7.33
CA THR A 331 11.99 11.54 -8.54
C THR A 331 12.27 10.12 -9.04
N VAL A 332 11.24 9.40 -9.49
CA VAL A 332 11.39 8.06 -10.09
C VAL A 332 11.98 8.15 -11.49
N ALA A 333 11.80 9.30 -12.18
CA ALA A 333 12.36 9.52 -13.49
C ALA A 333 13.89 9.34 -13.51
N PHE A 334 14.40 8.72 -14.57
CA PHE A 334 15.82 8.38 -14.78
C PHE A 334 16.42 7.38 -13.79
N LYS A 335 15.62 6.83 -12.88
CA LYS A 335 16.11 5.75 -12.01
C LYS A 335 16.19 4.44 -12.77
N THR A 336 17.17 3.63 -12.38
CA THR A 336 17.50 2.36 -13.04
C THR A 336 17.50 1.22 -12.04
N GLN A 337 17.13 0.03 -12.53
CA GLN A 337 17.27 -1.21 -11.78
C GLN A 337 17.71 -2.32 -12.74
N GLY A 338 18.67 -3.13 -12.32
CA GLY A 338 19.12 -4.29 -13.10
C GLY A 338 17.99 -5.30 -13.29
N GLY A 339 17.90 -5.88 -14.50
CA GLY A 339 16.88 -6.90 -14.80
C GLY A 339 15.48 -6.36 -15.13
N GLN A 340 15.30 -5.03 -15.23
CA GLN A 340 14.06 -4.46 -15.77
C GLN A 340 13.99 -4.65 -17.28
N GLU A 341 12.82 -5.04 -17.78
CA GLU A 341 12.54 -5.19 -19.19
C GLU A 341 12.39 -3.81 -19.86
N ILE A 342 13.04 -3.63 -21.00
CA ILE A 342 12.87 -2.40 -21.79
C ILE A 342 11.50 -2.47 -22.45
N THR A 343 10.66 -1.47 -22.20
CA THR A 343 9.29 -1.42 -22.74
C THR A 343 9.10 -0.36 -23.80
N CYS A 344 10.09 0.56 -23.95
CA CYS A 344 10.08 1.58 -24.98
C CYS A 344 11.51 1.84 -25.47
N SER A 345 11.73 1.81 -26.81
CA SER A 345 13.05 1.99 -27.42
C SER A 345 13.03 2.79 -28.73
N ASN A 346 11.91 3.39 -29.07
CA ASN A 346 11.77 4.26 -30.25
C ASN A 346 10.85 5.45 -29.95
N ASP A 347 11.01 6.52 -30.72
CA ASP A 347 10.32 7.80 -30.50
C ASP A 347 8.81 7.69 -30.72
N THR A 348 8.36 6.87 -31.68
CA THR A 348 6.93 6.71 -31.98
C THR A 348 6.17 6.12 -30.79
N ASP A 349 6.70 5.05 -30.22
CA ASP A 349 6.11 4.43 -29.02
C ASP A 349 6.20 5.37 -27.82
N TYR A 350 7.34 6.07 -27.66
CA TYR A 350 7.53 7.02 -26.57
C TYR A 350 6.51 8.17 -26.63
N ASP A 351 6.28 8.75 -27.81
CA ASP A 351 5.30 9.81 -28.02
C ASP A 351 3.87 9.32 -27.75
N ALA A 352 3.53 8.12 -28.24
CA ALA A 352 2.23 7.53 -28.00
C ALA A 352 1.97 7.32 -26.48
N LEU A 353 2.89 6.65 -25.78
CA LEU A 353 2.80 6.39 -24.35
C LEU A 353 2.74 7.69 -23.53
N THR A 354 3.61 8.64 -23.86
CA THR A 354 3.68 9.94 -23.16
C THR A 354 2.40 10.75 -23.33
N SER A 355 1.83 10.79 -24.55
CA SER A 355 0.58 11.52 -24.84
C SER A 355 -0.61 11.00 -24.04
N LYS A 356 -0.60 9.72 -23.67
CA LYS A 356 -1.65 9.03 -22.92
C LYS A 356 -1.40 8.96 -21.41
N GLY A 357 -0.22 9.44 -20.96
CA GLY A 357 0.13 9.46 -19.53
C GLY A 357 0.70 8.17 -18.97
N TYR A 358 1.22 7.29 -19.84
CA TYR A 358 1.95 6.11 -19.39
C TYR A 358 3.39 6.45 -18.96
N ASN A 359 3.85 5.68 -18.00
CA ASN A 359 5.25 5.53 -17.65
C ASN A 359 5.80 4.26 -18.31
N SER A 360 7.08 4.25 -18.66
CA SER A 360 7.73 3.12 -19.32
C SER A 360 9.19 3.00 -18.90
N TYR A 361 9.79 1.83 -19.10
CA TYR A 361 11.24 1.67 -18.92
C TYR A 361 11.91 1.85 -20.27
N VAL A 362 12.53 3.00 -20.44
CA VAL A 362 13.03 3.48 -21.73
C VAL A 362 14.48 3.12 -21.91
N ARG A 363 14.83 2.75 -23.13
CA ARG A 363 16.19 2.71 -23.63
C ARG A 363 16.38 3.90 -24.58
N ASP A 364 17.21 4.85 -24.21
CA ASP A 364 17.60 5.98 -25.04
C ASP A 364 19.10 5.99 -25.34
N GLY A 365 19.56 6.84 -26.19
CA GLY A 365 20.98 6.92 -26.48
C GLY A 365 21.39 8.02 -27.42
N SER A 366 22.68 8.30 -27.38
CA SER A 366 23.41 9.10 -28.35
C SER A 366 24.20 8.18 -29.30
N ALA A 367 24.94 8.75 -30.25
CA ALA A 367 25.73 7.99 -31.20
C ALA A 367 26.68 6.94 -30.59
N ALA A 368 27.15 7.14 -29.36
CA ALA A 368 28.14 6.28 -28.72
C ALA A 368 27.68 5.72 -27.36
N ASN A 369 26.62 6.24 -26.77
CA ASN A 369 26.19 5.86 -25.41
C ASN A 369 24.73 5.45 -25.41
N VAL A 370 24.42 4.43 -24.59
CA VAL A 370 23.06 3.94 -24.36
C VAL A 370 22.74 4.13 -22.89
N PHE A 371 21.57 4.67 -22.61
CA PHE A 371 21.05 4.89 -21.26
C PHE A 371 19.75 4.11 -21.08
N PHE A 372 19.42 3.84 -19.83
CA PHE A 372 18.20 3.16 -19.44
C PHE A 372 17.57 3.91 -18.28
N GLY A 373 16.27 3.89 -18.16
CA GLY A 373 15.62 4.47 -17.00
C GLY A 373 14.11 4.49 -17.09
N TYR A 374 13.52 4.60 -15.94
CA TYR A 374 12.08 4.82 -15.81
C TYR A 374 11.74 6.24 -16.28
N GLN A 375 10.73 6.35 -17.11
CA GLN A 375 10.25 7.61 -17.68
C GLN A 375 8.71 7.64 -17.58
N ARG A 376 8.11 8.72 -17.25
CA ARG A 376 8.54 10.05 -16.80
C ARG A 376 8.30 10.23 -15.29
N GLY A 377 7.67 9.29 -14.60
CA GLY A 377 7.25 9.43 -13.21
C GLY A 377 5.94 10.23 -13.08
N VAL A 378 5.03 10.09 -14.06
CA VAL A 378 3.73 10.77 -14.05
C VAL A 378 2.67 9.99 -13.27
N ILE A 379 1.73 10.73 -12.68
CA ILE A 379 0.55 10.22 -11.97
C ILE A 379 -0.68 11.00 -12.45
N SER A 380 -1.84 10.38 -12.46
CA SER A 380 -3.09 11.04 -12.83
C SER A 380 -3.50 12.11 -11.82
N GLY A 381 -4.14 13.17 -12.30
CA GLY A 381 -4.63 14.28 -11.50
C GLY A 381 -3.71 15.51 -11.47
N PRO A 382 -4.00 16.49 -10.61
CA PRO A 382 -3.41 17.83 -10.67
C PRO A 382 -1.94 17.89 -10.26
N TYR A 383 -1.42 16.89 -9.51
CA TYR A 383 -0.02 16.86 -9.11
C TYR A 383 0.93 16.52 -10.26
N GLY A 384 0.45 15.79 -11.26
CA GLY A 384 1.18 15.45 -12.48
C GLY A 384 2.34 14.47 -12.31
N PHE A 385 3.02 14.44 -11.15
CA PHE A 385 4.19 13.59 -10.89
C PHE A 385 4.06 12.80 -9.59
N ILE A 386 4.59 11.57 -9.59
CA ILE A 386 4.54 10.64 -8.46
C ILE A 386 5.20 11.24 -7.21
N ASP A 387 6.35 11.88 -7.39
CA ASP A 387 7.10 12.47 -6.27
C ASP A 387 6.36 13.67 -5.66
N ALA A 388 5.77 14.55 -6.47
CA ALA A 388 4.96 15.66 -5.96
C ALA A 388 3.75 15.14 -5.16
N TYR A 389 3.06 14.12 -5.68
CA TYR A 389 1.93 13.49 -4.99
C TYR A 389 2.36 12.81 -3.69
N ALA A 390 3.42 12.00 -3.72
CA ALA A 390 3.93 11.30 -2.53
C ALA A 390 4.41 12.27 -1.45
N ASN A 391 5.12 13.33 -1.84
CA ASN A 391 5.59 14.38 -0.95
C ASN A 391 4.44 15.10 -0.26
N HIS A 392 3.37 15.39 -1.00
CA HIS A 392 2.17 16.03 -0.46
C HIS A 392 1.47 15.13 0.56
N VAL A 393 1.29 13.84 0.23
CA VAL A 393 0.70 12.86 1.16
C VAL A 393 1.52 12.75 2.44
N TRP A 394 2.84 12.64 2.32
CA TRP A 394 3.74 12.59 3.47
C TRP A 394 3.65 13.85 4.34
N LEU A 395 3.71 15.05 3.73
CA LEU A 395 3.65 16.32 4.46
C LEU A 395 2.34 16.49 5.20
N ASN A 396 1.22 16.15 4.56
CA ASN A 396 -0.10 16.20 5.17
C ASN A 396 -0.22 15.27 6.38
N ASP A 397 0.30 14.05 6.28
CA ASP A 397 0.33 13.10 7.40
C ASP A 397 1.10 13.67 8.59
N GLN A 398 2.30 14.21 8.34
CA GLN A 398 3.13 14.82 9.41
C GLN A 398 2.41 16.00 10.08
N MET A 399 1.81 16.89 9.30
CA MET A 399 1.06 18.04 9.83
C MET A 399 -0.18 17.59 10.61
N GLN A 400 -0.90 16.58 10.14
CA GLN A 400 -2.07 16.06 10.84
C GLN A 400 -1.71 15.46 12.20
N VAL A 401 -0.63 14.70 12.28
CA VAL A 401 -0.11 14.16 13.56
C VAL A 401 0.28 15.29 14.50
N ALA A 402 0.97 16.32 14.00
CA ALA A 402 1.38 17.47 14.78
C ALA A 402 0.17 18.25 15.35
N LEU A 403 -0.83 18.53 14.51
CA LEU A 403 -2.05 19.23 14.92
C LEU A 403 -2.89 18.41 15.91
N ARG A 404 -3.01 17.09 15.69
CA ARG A 404 -3.72 16.21 16.64
C ARG A 404 -3.00 16.15 17.99
N SER A 405 -1.68 16.13 17.97
CA SER A 405 -0.85 16.18 19.19
C SER A 405 -1.02 17.50 19.93
N LEU A 406 -1.04 18.63 19.22
CA LEU A 406 -1.32 19.95 19.79
C LEU A 406 -2.66 19.98 20.52
N LEU A 407 -3.73 19.49 19.89
CA LEU A 407 -5.05 19.44 20.50
C LEU A 407 -5.10 18.56 21.75
N GLY A 408 -4.32 17.47 21.77
CA GLY A 408 -4.23 16.57 22.93
C GLY A 408 -3.40 17.13 24.10
N ALA A 409 -2.36 17.91 23.79
CA ALA A 409 -1.46 18.48 24.79
C ALA A 409 -1.96 19.83 25.36
N SER A 410 -2.83 20.53 24.65
CA SER A 410 -3.32 21.85 25.06
C SER A 410 -4.53 21.71 25.98
N ASN A 411 -4.52 22.43 27.12
CA ASN A 411 -5.70 22.53 27.99
C ASN A 411 -6.86 23.26 27.30
N ALA A 412 -6.53 24.32 26.55
CA ALA A 412 -7.46 25.07 25.70
C ALA A 412 -6.68 25.81 24.62
N LEU A 413 -7.19 25.76 23.38
CA LEU A 413 -6.63 26.51 22.27
C LEU A 413 -7.59 27.69 21.94
N PRO A 414 -7.22 28.95 22.22
CA PRO A 414 -8.11 30.09 22.05
C PRO A 414 -8.22 30.51 20.58
N TYR A 415 -9.38 31.13 20.23
CA TYR A 415 -9.61 31.73 18.91
C TYR A 415 -9.04 33.15 18.85
N ASN A 416 -7.72 33.27 18.85
CA ASN A 416 -6.99 34.53 18.73
C ASN A 416 -5.57 34.27 18.19
N ASN A 417 -4.81 35.35 18.02
CA ASN A 417 -3.44 35.27 17.47
C ASN A 417 -2.51 34.35 18.28
N PHE A 418 -2.73 34.22 19.60
CA PHE A 418 -1.95 33.29 20.42
C PHE A 418 -2.25 31.82 20.04
N GLY A 419 -3.53 31.45 19.91
CA GLY A 419 -3.91 30.12 19.48
C GLY A 419 -3.47 29.80 18.05
N TYR A 420 -3.57 30.75 17.13
CA TYR A 420 -3.10 30.60 15.76
C TYR A 420 -1.57 30.45 15.67
N GLY A 421 -0.85 31.17 16.53
CA GLY A 421 0.59 31.01 16.69
C GLY A 421 0.97 29.63 17.21
N GLN A 422 0.16 29.03 18.11
CA GLN A 422 0.38 27.66 18.58
C GLN A 422 0.15 26.64 17.45
N ILE A 423 -0.86 26.83 16.58
CA ILE A 423 -1.10 25.99 15.40
C ILE A 423 0.13 26.03 14.49
N LEU A 424 0.61 27.24 14.15
CA LEU A 424 1.79 27.41 13.30
C LEU A 424 3.04 26.75 13.94
N ASN A 425 3.26 26.99 15.24
CA ASN A 425 4.39 26.40 15.96
C ASN A 425 4.36 24.88 15.99
N ALA A 426 3.17 24.27 16.04
CA ALA A 426 3.04 22.82 16.01
C ALA A 426 3.43 22.21 14.65
N ILE A 427 3.10 22.87 13.53
CA ILE A 427 3.44 22.38 12.18
C ILE A 427 4.84 22.83 11.71
N LYS A 428 5.46 23.82 12.37
CA LYS A 428 6.77 24.37 11.98
C LYS A 428 7.88 23.32 11.84
N PRO A 429 8.03 22.32 12.75
CA PRO A 429 9.01 21.24 12.57
C PRO A 429 8.78 20.40 11.32
N CYS A 430 7.51 20.20 10.93
CA CYS A 430 7.18 19.48 9.68
C CYS A 430 7.60 20.29 8.46
N ILE A 431 7.37 21.62 8.49
CA ILE A 431 7.78 22.55 7.44
C ILE A 431 9.31 22.57 7.31
N ASP A 432 10.03 22.66 8.43
CA ASP A 432 11.50 22.67 8.43
C ASP A 432 12.09 21.37 7.90
N THR A 433 11.49 20.23 8.24
CA THR A 433 11.86 18.93 7.67
C THR A 433 11.59 18.88 6.16
N ALA A 434 10.45 19.41 5.72
CA ALA A 434 10.08 19.47 4.31
C ALA A 434 11.02 20.38 3.49
N LEU A 435 11.43 21.52 4.05
CA LEU A 435 12.44 22.41 3.46
C LEU A 435 13.80 21.71 3.33
N ASN A 436 14.26 21.05 4.40
CA ASN A 436 15.52 20.31 4.37
C ASN A 436 15.49 19.16 3.34
N ALA A 437 14.38 18.44 3.26
CA ALA A 437 14.22 17.33 2.32
C ALA A 437 14.03 17.76 0.85
N GLY A 438 13.81 19.06 0.59
CA GLY A 438 13.54 19.58 -0.74
C GLY A 438 12.11 19.36 -1.24
N VAL A 439 11.18 19.07 -0.32
CA VAL A 439 9.74 19.00 -0.63
C VAL A 439 9.18 20.42 -0.80
N ILE A 440 9.57 21.32 0.09
CA ILE A 440 9.30 22.75 0.00
C ILE A 440 10.59 23.46 -0.44
N ASN A 441 10.48 24.36 -1.42
CA ASN A 441 11.64 25.08 -1.93
C ASN A 441 11.41 26.58 -1.91
N THR A 442 12.48 27.33 -1.63
CA THR A 442 12.53 28.79 -1.69
C THR A 442 13.06 29.26 -3.05
N GLY A 443 12.84 30.53 -3.37
CA GLY A 443 13.34 31.11 -4.63
C GLY A 443 12.57 30.70 -5.89
N ILE A 444 11.41 30.07 -5.74
CA ILE A 444 10.53 29.71 -6.85
C ILE A 444 9.66 30.90 -7.19
N LYS A 445 9.74 31.36 -8.43
CA LYS A 445 8.87 32.42 -8.94
C LYS A 445 7.56 31.82 -9.42
N LEU A 446 6.46 32.21 -8.78
CA LEU A 446 5.11 31.85 -9.21
C LEU A 446 4.63 32.76 -10.36
N ASP A 447 3.66 32.31 -11.12
CA ASP A 447 3.02 33.16 -12.11
C ASP A 447 1.98 34.09 -11.46
N ASP A 448 1.65 35.19 -12.16
CA ASP A 448 0.73 36.21 -11.66
C ASP A 448 -0.67 35.65 -11.36
N THR A 449 -1.11 34.62 -12.06
CA THR A 449 -2.41 33.97 -11.88
C THR A 449 -2.43 33.21 -10.55
N GLN A 450 -1.33 32.49 -10.24
CA GLN A 450 -1.19 31.76 -8.98
C GLN A 450 -1.14 32.73 -7.79
N ILE A 451 -0.38 33.81 -7.92
CA ILE A 451 -0.27 34.84 -6.87
C ILE A 451 -1.65 35.51 -6.65
N ALA A 452 -2.35 35.88 -7.72
CA ALA A 452 -3.68 36.49 -7.65
C ALA A 452 -4.71 35.57 -7.00
N ALA A 453 -4.69 34.28 -7.30
CA ALA A 453 -5.57 33.28 -6.69
C ALA A 453 -5.34 33.20 -5.18
N ILE A 454 -4.08 33.08 -4.74
CA ILE A 454 -3.72 33.02 -3.32
C ILE A 454 -4.07 34.33 -2.60
N ALA A 455 -3.78 35.49 -3.20
CA ALA A 455 -4.13 36.80 -2.65
C ALA A 455 -5.63 36.96 -2.47
N SER A 456 -6.43 36.55 -3.46
CA SER A 456 -7.89 36.55 -3.38
C SER A 456 -8.42 35.68 -2.25
N GLU A 457 -7.85 34.50 -2.04
CA GLU A 457 -8.26 33.57 -0.99
C GLU A 457 -7.83 34.02 0.41
N THR A 458 -6.62 34.60 0.51
CA THR A 458 -6.04 35.04 1.78
C THR A 458 -6.48 36.44 2.18
N GLY A 459 -6.77 37.29 1.21
CA GLY A 459 -7.02 38.72 1.40
C GLY A 459 -5.73 39.50 1.69
N LEU A 460 -4.57 38.95 1.35
CA LEU A 460 -3.27 39.62 1.43
C LEU A 460 -2.98 40.40 0.15
N GLU A 461 -2.09 41.36 0.22
CA GLU A 461 -1.60 42.09 -0.96
C GLU A 461 -0.75 41.16 -1.84
N LEU A 462 -0.84 41.34 -3.18
CA LEU A 462 -0.13 40.52 -4.17
C LEU A 462 1.38 40.43 -3.87
N ASN A 463 2.00 41.58 -3.57
CA ASN A 463 3.43 41.65 -3.27
C ASN A 463 3.81 40.90 -1.99
N ASP A 464 2.94 40.90 -0.98
CA ASP A 464 3.19 40.18 0.28
C ASP A 464 3.13 38.67 0.08
N VAL A 465 2.16 38.19 -0.72
CA VAL A 465 2.05 36.78 -1.12
C VAL A 465 3.29 36.33 -1.91
N GLU A 466 3.67 37.10 -2.96
CA GLU A 466 4.82 36.79 -3.79
C GLU A 466 6.12 36.75 -2.96
N ASN A 467 6.40 37.80 -2.21
CA ASN A 467 7.63 37.90 -1.40
C ASN A 467 7.69 36.80 -0.33
N THR A 468 6.58 36.49 0.34
CA THR A 468 6.57 35.47 1.39
C THR A 468 6.84 34.07 0.80
N LEU A 469 6.17 33.72 -0.29
CA LEU A 469 6.38 32.42 -0.93
C LEU A 469 7.76 32.31 -1.57
N PHE A 470 8.27 33.38 -2.19
CA PHE A 470 9.61 33.38 -2.77
C PHE A 470 10.70 33.21 -1.70
N GLN A 471 10.59 33.94 -0.57
CA GLN A 471 11.62 33.93 0.49
C GLN A 471 11.53 32.69 1.38
N ASN A 472 10.33 32.32 1.80
CA ASN A 472 10.14 31.25 2.78
C ASN A 472 9.81 29.88 2.13
N GLY A 473 9.32 29.87 0.89
CA GLY A 473 8.79 28.69 0.22
C GLY A 473 7.39 28.28 0.70
N TRP A 474 6.84 28.96 1.70
CA TRP A 474 5.52 28.63 2.25
C TRP A 474 4.84 29.87 2.86
N LEU A 475 3.50 29.79 2.94
CA LEU A 475 2.63 30.79 3.56
C LEU A 475 1.59 30.08 4.44
N PHE A 476 1.46 30.48 5.69
CA PHE A 476 0.38 30.06 6.59
C PHE A 476 -0.49 31.25 6.96
N GLN A 477 -1.80 31.06 6.91
CA GLN A 477 -2.76 32.04 7.37
C GLN A 477 -3.86 31.37 8.20
N ALA A 478 -4.25 32.00 9.29
CA ALA A 478 -5.43 31.67 10.06
C ALA A 478 -6.33 32.89 10.14
N LYS A 479 -7.63 32.73 9.85
CA LYS A 479 -8.65 33.77 9.93
C LYS A 479 -9.56 33.52 11.14
N ASP A 480 -10.01 34.59 11.76
CA ASP A 480 -10.99 34.51 12.85
C ASP A 480 -12.30 33.88 12.37
N PRO A 481 -12.77 32.83 13.04
CA PRO A 481 -14.04 32.22 12.71
C PRO A 481 -15.21 33.11 13.16
N THR A 482 -16.37 32.93 12.52
CA THR A 482 -17.61 33.60 12.93
C THR A 482 -18.02 33.22 14.35
N SER A 483 -18.87 34.02 14.99
CA SER A 483 -19.40 33.73 16.34
C SER A 483 -20.14 32.38 16.39
N ALA A 484 -20.83 32.00 15.32
CA ALA A 484 -21.53 30.72 15.23
C ALA A 484 -20.55 29.53 15.23
N VAL A 485 -19.45 29.61 14.46
CA VAL A 485 -18.41 28.60 14.42
C VAL A 485 -17.70 28.48 15.78
N ARG A 486 -17.40 29.61 16.44
CA ARG A 486 -16.82 29.60 17.80
C ARG A 486 -17.76 28.95 18.83
N ALA A 487 -19.06 29.24 18.75
CA ALA A 487 -20.06 28.65 19.67
C ALA A 487 -20.12 27.12 19.53
N GLN A 488 -19.92 26.60 18.31
CA GLN A 488 -19.86 25.17 18.03
C GLN A 488 -18.45 24.55 18.26
N ARG A 489 -17.48 25.33 18.72
CA ARG A 489 -16.06 24.92 18.83
C ARG A 489 -15.49 24.41 17.51
N GLY A 490 -15.94 24.98 16.39
CA GLY A 490 -15.49 24.64 15.05
C GLY A 490 -14.06 25.13 14.75
N THR A 491 -13.55 24.77 13.57
CA THR A 491 -12.20 25.16 13.15
C THR A 491 -12.14 26.63 12.70
N PRO A 492 -11.08 27.37 13.06
CA PRO A 492 -10.74 28.59 12.35
C PRO A 492 -10.35 28.24 10.90
N GLU A 493 -10.54 29.18 9.98
CA GLU A 493 -10.10 28.98 8.60
C GLU A 493 -8.57 29.08 8.55
N CYS A 494 -7.91 27.90 8.55
CA CYS A 494 -6.46 27.79 8.42
C CYS A 494 -6.09 27.37 7.00
N ARG A 495 -5.19 28.10 6.36
CA ARG A 495 -4.68 27.81 5.00
C ARG A 495 -3.17 27.72 5.03
N PHE A 496 -2.64 26.74 4.30
CA PHE A 496 -1.22 26.52 4.14
C PHE A 496 -0.89 26.34 2.66
N TYR A 497 -0.05 27.20 2.14
CA TYR A 497 0.46 27.18 0.77
C TYR A 497 1.95 26.90 0.81
N TYR A 498 2.45 26.12 -0.15
CA TYR A 498 3.88 25.87 -0.26
C TYR A 498 4.31 25.71 -1.73
N CYS A 499 5.57 26.04 -2.01
CA CYS A 499 6.18 25.90 -3.32
C CYS A 499 6.83 24.53 -3.45
N ASP A 500 6.28 23.68 -4.32
CA ASP A 500 6.94 22.44 -4.74
C ASP A 500 8.10 22.78 -5.68
N GLY A 501 9.30 22.30 -5.36
CA GLY A 501 10.51 22.55 -6.16
C GLY A 501 10.54 21.85 -7.51
N GLY A 502 9.65 20.88 -7.73
CA GLY A 502 9.67 20.05 -8.94
C GLY A 502 10.96 19.26 -9.11
N ALA A 503 11.12 18.64 -10.27
CA ALA A 503 12.36 18.00 -10.73
C ALA A 503 12.56 18.29 -12.22
N ILE A 504 13.71 18.84 -12.60
CA ILE A 504 14.04 19.10 -14.01
C ILE A 504 14.22 17.75 -14.72
N GLN A 505 13.46 17.52 -15.80
CA GLN A 505 13.51 16.29 -16.58
C GLN A 505 13.96 16.52 -18.03
N LYS A 506 14.12 17.79 -18.46
CA LYS A 506 14.62 18.14 -19.78
C LYS A 506 15.51 19.37 -19.67
N ILE A 507 16.68 19.32 -20.32
CA ILE A 507 17.61 20.45 -20.40
C ILE A 507 17.88 20.73 -21.87
N GLU A 508 17.60 21.94 -22.31
CA GLU A 508 17.95 22.43 -23.65
C GLU A 508 19.09 23.45 -23.52
N LEU A 509 20.21 23.15 -24.13
CA LEU A 509 21.38 24.01 -24.14
C LEU A 509 21.68 24.48 -25.59
N ILE A 510 21.61 25.77 -25.81
CA ILE A 510 22.05 26.38 -27.09
C ILE A 510 23.54 26.62 -27.00
N SER A 511 24.31 25.94 -27.85
CA SER A 511 25.76 26.13 -27.96
C SER A 511 26.08 26.91 -29.21
N THR A 512 26.73 28.09 -29.07
CA THR A 512 27.13 28.94 -30.17
C THR A 512 28.66 29.07 -30.20
N ALA A 513 29.29 28.68 -31.32
CA ALA A 513 30.72 28.91 -31.52
C ALA A 513 30.93 30.35 -31.96
N VAL A 514 31.68 31.10 -31.17
CA VAL A 514 32.16 32.47 -31.55
C VAL A 514 33.55 32.31 -32.15
N ARG A 515 33.75 32.83 -33.40
CA ARG A 515 35.02 32.80 -34.11
C ARG A 515 35.59 34.22 -34.23
#